data_ae6d3dc6472dcabc9d62b5b3ed96dc56
#
_entry.id   ae6d3dc6472dcabc9d62b5b3ed96dc56
#
_cell.length_a   1.000
_cell.length_b   1.000
_cell.length_c   1.000
_cell.angle_alpha   90.00
_cell.angle_beta   90.00
_cell.angle_gamma   90.00
#
_symmetry.space_group_name_H-M   'P 1'
#
loop_
_entity.id
_entity.type
_entity.pdbx_description
1 polymer ?
#
loop_
_entity_poly.entity_id
_entity_poly.type
_entity_poly.pdbx_seq_one_letter_code
_entity_poly.pdbx_strand_id
1 'polypeptide(L)'
;MTALLLIFYWVRGIINKIIDERIIMLQGNLYIISAPSGAGKSSLISALLKQNNLHQMMVSVSHTTRQPRPGEEEGVHYYFVSHDEFENLIEQNAFLEYAKVFGGNYYGTSLFAIEENLAKGLDVFLDIDWQGAQQIREKVPNVKSIFILPPSLNELEKRLIGRGQDSAEVIADRMAKAISEISHYNEYDYVIVNDNFEQALADLQAILRAERLTLTHLQQENQGLIEQLLEK
;
A
#
# COMPACT_ATOMS: atom_id res chain seq x y z
N MET A 1 10.68 -34.17 -3.30
CA MET A 1 9.64 -33.12 -3.14
C MET A 1 8.35 -33.88 -2.84
N THR A 2 7.82 -33.77 -1.62
CA THR A 2 6.69 -34.59 -1.16
C THR A 2 5.36 -34.09 -1.75
N ALA A 3 4.42 -35.00 -2.00
CA ALA A 3 3.08 -34.72 -2.55
C ALA A 3 2.35 -33.59 -1.75
N LEU A 4 2.60 -33.51 -0.45
CA LEU A 4 2.08 -32.43 0.40
C LEU A 4 2.55 -31.03 -0.04
N LEU A 5 3.81 -30.89 -0.47
CA LEU A 5 4.34 -29.59 -0.95
C LEU A 5 3.67 -29.18 -2.27
N LEU A 6 3.42 -30.13 -3.17
CA LEU A 6 2.73 -29.87 -4.44
C LEU A 6 1.26 -29.48 -4.22
N ILE A 7 0.58 -30.11 -3.27
CA ILE A 7 -0.80 -29.74 -2.90
C ILE A 7 -0.82 -28.35 -2.28
N PHE A 8 0.13 -28.01 -1.42
CA PHE A 8 0.23 -26.68 -0.81
C PHE A 8 0.44 -25.56 -1.85
N TYR A 9 1.37 -25.78 -2.82
CA TYR A 9 1.58 -24.83 -3.91
C TYR A 9 0.36 -24.72 -4.83
N TRP A 10 -0.33 -25.80 -5.10
CA TRP A 10 -1.52 -25.83 -5.94
C TRP A 10 -2.70 -25.11 -5.28
N VAL A 11 -2.96 -25.36 -3.99
CA VAL A 11 -4.00 -24.69 -3.20
C VAL A 11 -3.68 -23.19 -3.06
N ARG A 12 -2.43 -22.82 -2.79
CA ARG A 12 -1.99 -21.43 -2.74
C ARG A 12 -2.19 -20.72 -4.08
N GLY A 13 -1.89 -21.40 -5.19
CA GLY A 13 -2.13 -20.89 -6.54
C GLY A 13 -3.60 -20.63 -6.84
N ILE A 14 -4.50 -21.50 -6.40
CA ILE A 14 -5.95 -21.34 -6.54
C ILE A 14 -6.44 -20.16 -5.69
N ILE A 15 -6.01 -20.05 -4.43
CA ILE A 15 -6.42 -18.97 -3.53
C ILE A 15 -5.97 -17.63 -4.10
N ASN A 16 -4.72 -17.51 -4.55
CA ASN A 16 -4.21 -16.28 -5.16
C ASN A 16 -5.00 -15.91 -6.42
N LYS A 17 -5.32 -16.88 -7.28
CA LYS A 17 -6.13 -16.64 -8.48
C LYS A 17 -7.55 -16.15 -8.14
N ILE A 18 -8.17 -16.71 -7.11
CA ILE A 18 -9.50 -16.28 -6.65
C ILE A 18 -9.45 -14.85 -6.10
N ILE A 19 -8.40 -14.51 -5.33
CA ILE A 19 -8.21 -13.15 -4.81
C ILE A 19 -8.01 -12.16 -5.95
N ASP A 20 -7.17 -12.49 -6.93
CA ASP A 20 -6.91 -11.66 -8.10
C ASP A 20 -8.20 -11.41 -8.92
N GLU A 21 -8.93 -12.46 -9.26
CA GLU A 21 -10.20 -12.35 -10.00
C GLU A 21 -11.25 -11.51 -9.24
N ARG A 22 -11.32 -11.65 -7.92
CA ARG A 22 -12.26 -10.85 -7.09
C ARG A 22 -11.88 -9.38 -7.08
N ILE A 23 -10.62 -9.04 -6.90
CA ILE A 23 -10.14 -7.64 -6.85
C ILE A 23 -10.26 -6.97 -8.23
N ILE A 24 -9.97 -7.68 -9.31
CA ILE A 24 -10.10 -7.14 -10.69
C ILE A 24 -11.55 -6.78 -11.04
N MET A 25 -12.53 -7.44 -10.46
CA MET A 25 -13.96 -7.16 -10.70
C MET A 25 -14.50 -5.99 -9.86
N LEU A 26 -13.67 -5.37 -9.02
CA LEU A 26 -14.09 -4.29 -8.14
C LEU A 26 -13.93 -2.93 -8.83
N GLN A 27 -14.81 -1.97 -8.49
CA GLN A 27 -14.84 -0.66 -9.15
C GLN A 27 -13.72 0.29 -8.73
N GLY A 28 -13.16 0.11 -7.51
CA GLY A 28 -12.04 0.90 -7.00
C GLY A 28 -10.68 0.33 -7.41
N ASN A 29 -9.65 1.16 -7.38
CA ASN A 29 -8.28 0.75 -7.64
C ASN A 29 -7.50 0.51 -6.34
N LEU A 30 -6.62 -0.50 -6.36
CA LEU A 30 -5.70 -0.78 -5.26
C LEU A 30 -4.32 -0.23 -5.63
N TYR A 31 -3.77 0.61 -4.74
CA TYR A 31 -2.45 1.22 -4.90
C TYR A 31 -1.53 0.85 -3.74
N ILE A 32 -0.32 0.48 -4.04
CA ILE A 32 0.76 0.37 -3.05
C ILE A 32 1.56 1.66 -3.09
N ILE A 33 1.80 2.28 -1.93
CA ILE A 33 2.75 3.38 -1.79
C ILE A 33 3.81 3.01 -0.76
N SER A 34 5.05 2.95 -1.19
CA SER A 34 6.20 2.68 -0.33
C SER A 34 7.23 3.80 -0.42
N ALA A 35 7.99 3.97 0.65
CA ALA A 35 9.03 4.97 0.71
C ALA A 35 9.95 4.70 1.91
N PRO A 36 11.21 5.11 1.88
CA PRO A 36 12.02 5.12 3.07
C PRO A 36 11.48 6.11 4.10
N SER A 37 11.69 5.79 5.37
CA SER A 37 11.28 6.66 6.47
C SER A 37 11.88 8.07 6.29
N GLY A 38 11.03 9.11 6.28
CA GLY A 38 11.46 10.50 6.07
C GLY A 38 11.34 11.02 4.63
N ALA A 39 11.03 10.18 3.65
CA ALA A 39 10.84 10.61 2.26
C ALA A 39 9.60 11.49 2.00
N GLY A 40 8.67 11.58 2.97
CA GLY A 40 7.48 12.44 2.86
C GLY A 40 6.20 11.72 2.41
N LYS A 41 6.17 10.38 2.37
CA LYS A 41 5.03 9.57 1.97
C LYS A 41 3.72 9.97 2.64
N SER A 42 3.67 9.96 3.97
CA SER A 42 2.45 10.26 4.73
C SER A 42 1.97 11.70 4.52
N SER A 43 2.88 12.65 4.29
CA SER A 43 2.52 14.04 3.97
C SER A 43 1.88 14.15 2.60
N LEU A 44 2.42 13.45 1.59
CA LEU A 44 1.85 13.42 0.23
C LEU A 44 0.48 12.76 0.22
N ILE A 45 0.32 11.61 0.88
CA ILE A 45 -0.97 10.92 0.99
C ILE A 45 -1.99 11.82 1.70
N SER A 46 -1.62 12.45 2.82
CA SER A 46 -2.50 13.35 3.55
C SER A 46 -2.94 14.57 2.71
N ALA A 47 -2.01 15.15 1.95
CA ALA A 47 -2.33 16.26 1.05
C ALA A 47 -3.24 15.83 -0.10
N LEU A 48 -2.98 14.66 -0.69
CA LEU A 48 -3.81 14.06 -1.72
C LEU A 48 -5.26 13.87 -1.25
N LEU A 49 -5.44 13.24 -0.09
CA LEU A 49 -6.77 12.99 0.48
C LEU A 49 -7.56 14.27 0.77
N LYS A 50 -6.86 15.35 1.17
CA LYS A 50 -7.48 16.65 1.44
C LYS A 50 -7.91 17.41 0.18
N GLN A 51 -7.18 17.25 -0.92
CA GLN A 51 -7.40 18.01 -2.15
C GLN A 51 -8.34 17.32 -3.13
N ASN A 52 -8.57 16.01 -2.97
CA ASN A 52 -9.27 15.25 -3.99
C ASN A 52 -10.79 15.26 -3.78
N ASN A 53 -11.47 16.00 -4.65
CA ASN A 53 -12.94 16.09 -4.69
C ASN A 53 -13.57 15.23 -5.82
N LEU A 54 -12.77 14.55 -6.65
CA LEU A 54 -13.28 13.86 -7.86
C LEU A 54 -13.54 12.38 -7.64
N HIS A 55 -12.76 11.73 -6.76
CA HIS A 55 -12.89 10.29 -6.47
C HIS A 55 -12.73 10.06 -4.97
N GLN A 56 -13.52 9.15 -4.44
CA GLN A 56 -13.36 8.77 -3.04
C GLN A 56 -12.11 7.89 -2.89
N MET A 57 -11.23 8.30 -2.01
CA MET A 57 -9.96 7.64 -1.74
C MET A 57 -9.76 7.46 -0.25
N MET A 58 -9.08 6.38 0.13
CA MET A 58 -8.73 6.14 1.52
C MET A 58 -7.38 5.44 1.66
N VAL A 59 -6.78 5.56 2.82
CA VAL A 59 -5.67 4.70 3.24
C VAL A 59 -6.25 3.52 4.00
N SER A 60 -5.80 2.32 3.68
CA SER A 60 -6.14 1.14 4.47
C SER A 60 -5.57 1.26 5.88
N VAL A 61 -6.40 1.03 6.88
CA VAL A 61 -5.96 0.95 8.27
C VAL A 61 -5.44 -0.46 8.55
N SER A 62 -4.15 -0.57 8.81
CA SER A 62 -3.49 -1.86 9.08
C SER A 62 -3.67 -2.29 10.54
N HIS A 63 -3.64 -3.60 10.77
CA HIS A 63 -3.52 -4.18 12.11
C HIS A 63 -2.06 -4.16 12.57
N THR A 64 -1.83 -3.98 13.86
CA THR A 64 -0.48 -4.09 14.45
C THR A 64 -0.52 -4.61 15.87
N THR A 65 0.52 -5.36 16.25
CA THR A 65 0.71 -5.78 17.65
C THR A 65 1.56 -4.81 18.47
N ARG A 66 2.02 -3.72 17.82
CA ARG A 66 2.74 -2.64 18.51
C ARG A 66 1.77 -1.84 19.39
N GLN A 67 2.24 -1.45 20.56
CA GLN A 67 1.49 -0.53 21.41
C GLN A 67 1.29 0.84 20.72
N PRO A 68 0.13 1.49 20.89
CA PRO A 68 -0.13 2.82 20.35
C PRO A 68 0.88 3.84 20.88
N ARG A 69 1.30 4.77 20.02
CA ARG A 69 2.12 5.93 20.39
C ARG A 69 1.21 7.08 20.83
N PRO A 70 1.75 8.06 21.58
CA PRO A 70 1.00 9.27 21.91
C PRO A 70 0.41 9.93 20.64
N GLY A 71 -0.91 10.15 20.63
CA GLY A 71 -1.63 10.74 19.51
C GLY A 71 -2.09 9.75 18.43
N GLU A 72 -1.81 8.45 18.57
CA GLU A 72 -2.40 7.43 17.70
C GLU A 72 -3.75 6.97 18.27
N GLU A 73 -4.73 6.75 17.38
CA GLU A 73 -6.10 6.36 17.72
C GLU A 73 -6.47 5.03 17.04
N GLU A 74 -7.18 4.18 17.80
CA GLU A 74 -7.72 2.91 17.35
C GLU A 74 -8.65 3.09 16.14
N GLY A 75 -8.47 2.27 15.10
CA GLY A 75 -9.28 2.30 13.90
C GLY A 75 -9.04 3.50 12.97
N VAL A 76 -8.17 4.44 13.36
CA VAL A 76 -7.78 5.61 12.57
C VAL A 76 -6.36 5.43 12.02
N HIS A 77 -5.42 5.16 12.92
CA HIS A 77 -4.02 4.97 12.56
C HIS A 77 -3.69 3.50 12.36
N TYR A 78 -4.14 2.66 13.29
CA TYR A 78 -4.02 1.20 13.27
C TYR A 78 -5.20 0.57 14.02
N TYR A 79 -5.44 -0.73 13.74
CA TYR A 79 -6.12 -1.63 14.65
C TYR A 79 -5.07 -2.27 15.55
N PHE A 80 -5.06 -1.88 16.84
CA PHE A 80 -4.08 -2.37 17.80
C PHE A 80 -4.57 -3.66 18.44
N VAL A 81 -3.96 -4.79 18.10
CA VAL A 81 -4.37 -6.12 18.55
C VAL A 81 -3.23 -6.79 19.33
N SER A 82 -3.55 -7.81 20.13
CA SER A 82 -2.55 -8.65 20.77
C SER A 82 -1.82 -9.56 19.77
N HIS A 83 -0.70 -10.15 20.16
CA HIS A 83 0.00 -11.13 19.32
C HIS A 83 -0.89 -12.34 19.04
N ASP A 84 -1.59 -12.86 20.05
CA ASP A 84 -2.47 -14.03 19.91
C ASP A 84 -3.64 -13.74 18.95
N GLU A 85 -4.25 -12.56 19.04
CA GLU A 85 -5.30 -12.13 18.11
C GLU A 85 -4.77 -12.01 16.67
N PHE A 86 -3.56 -11.46 16.51
CA PHE A 86 -2.96 -11.33 15.18
C PHE A 86 -2.64 -12.69 14.57
N GLU A 87 -2.09 -13.62 15.37
CA GLU A 87 -1.78 -15.00 14.94
C GLU A 87 -3.06 -15.76 14.57
N ASN A 88 -4.14 -15.59 15.32
CA ASN A 88 -5.45 -16.15 14.97
C ASN A 88 -5.98 -15.59 13.63
N LEU A 89 -5.78 -14.29 13.34
CA LEU A 89 -6.15 -13.68 12.06
C LEU A 89 -5.30 -14.23 10.90
N ILE A 90 -4.02 -14.54 11.13
CA ILE A 90 -3.16 -15.24 10.15
C ILE A 90 -3.74 -16.62 9.83
N GLU A 91 -4.08 -17.42 10.85
CA GLU A 91 -4.65 -18.77 10.67
C GLU A 91 -5.96 -18.75 9.88
N GLN A 92 -6.75 -17.69 10.04
CA GLN A 92 -8.00 -17.46 9.30
C GLN A 92 -7.79 -16.93 7.88
N ASN A 93 -6.55 -16.70 7.43
CA ASN A 93 -6.21 -16.05 6.16
C ASN A 93 -6.87 -14.67 6.01
N ALA A 94 -7.01 -13.93 7.10
CA ALA A 94 -7.70 -12.64 7.14
C ALA A 94 -6.85 -11.48 6.54
N PHE A 95 -5.56 -11.71 6.28
CA PHE A 95 -4.66 -10.69 5.76
C PHE A 95 -4.33 -10.87 4.28
N LEU A 96 -4.41 -9.79 3.53
CA LEU A 96 -3.89 -9.70 2.18
C LEU A 96 -2.35 -9.79 2.18
N GLU A 97 -1.70 -9.09 3.10
CA GLU A 97 -0.28 -9.22 3.42
C GLU A 97 -0.07 -9.08 4.93
N TYR A 98 1.02 -9.60 5.45
CA TYR A 98 1.50 -9.31 6.80
C TYR A 98 3.01 -9.51 6.89
N ALA A 99 3.64 -8.77 7.81
CA ALA A 99 5.06 -8.89 8.09
C ALA A 99 5.33 -8.78 9.59
N LYS A 100 6.34 -9.52 10.07
CA LYS A 100 6.93 -9.31 11.38
C LYS A 100 8.14 -8.42 11.23
N VAL A 101 8.02 -7.20 11.71
CA VAL A 101 9.07 -6.19 11.59
C VAL A 101 9.75 -5.92 12.93
N PHE A 102 10.66 -4.97 12.95
CA PHE A 102 11.50 -4.63 14.09
C PHE A 102 10.79 -4.65 15.44
N GLY A 103 11.49 -5.21 16.44
CA GLY A 103 10.94 -5.37 17.80
C GLY A 103 9.95 -6.52 17.95
N GLY A 104 9.81 -7.36 16.92
CA GLY A 104 8.94 -8.54 16.95
C GLY A 104 7.45 -8.23 16.76
N ASN A 105 7.10 -7.00 16.39
CA ASN A 105 5.71 -6.62 16.13
C ASN A 105 5.27 -7.05 14.74
N TYR A 106 4.02 -7.47 14.65
CA TYR A 106 3.35 -7.74 13.40
C TYR A 106 2.66 -6.47 12.87
N TYR A 107 2.58 -6.40 11.54
CA TYR A 107 1.74 -5.48 10.79
C TYR A 107 1.05 -6.27 9.69
N GLY A 108 -0.22 -5.96 9.38
CA GLY A 108 -0.96 -6.66 8.33
C GLY A 108 -2.17 -5.89 7.84
N THR A 109 -2.47 -6.09 6.57
CA THR A 109 -3.56 -5.44 5.87
C THR A 109 -4.74 -6.41 5.74
N SER A 110 -5.90 -6.04 6.26
CA SER A 110 -7.11 -6.87 6.22
C SER A 110 -7.62 -7.06 4.79
N LEU A 111 -7.72 -8.32 4.35
CA LEU A 111 -8.27 -8.68 3.04
C LEU A 111 -9.74 -8.21 2.92
N PHE A 112 -10.56 -8.50 3.92
CA PHE A 112 -11.98 -8.15 3.92
C PHE A 112 -12.20 -6.63 3.82
N ALA A 113 -11.45 -5.83 4.59
CA ALA A 113 -11.58 -4.37 4.55
C ALA A 113 -11.18 -3.80 3.18
N ILE A 114 -10.18 -4.38 2.51
CA ILE A 114 -9.80 -3.99 1.15
C ILE A 114 -10.90 -4.31 0.16
N GLU A 115 -11.40 -5.54 0.14
CA GLU A 115 -12.47 -5.97 -0.77
C GLU A 115 -13.74 -5.13 -0.58
N GLU A 116 -14.15 -4.86 0.65
CA GLU A 116 -15.34 -4.06 0.96
C GLU A 116 -15.21 -2.62 0.41
N ASN A 117 -14.06 -1.98 0.57
CA ASN A 117 -13.86 -0.60 0.14
C ASN A 117 -13.71 -0.49 -1.39
N LEU A 118 -12.98 -1.40 -2.02
CA LEU A 118 -12.90 -1.47 -3.47
C LEU A 118 -14.28 -1.73 -4.11
N ALA A 119 -15.12 -2.58 -3.50
CA ALA A 119 -16.49 -2.83 -3.96
C ALA A 119 -17.39 -1.59 -3.89
N LYS A 120 -17.10 -0.63 -3.00
CA LYS A 120 -17.78 0.68 -2.93
C LYS A 120 -17.25 1.67 -3.99
N GLY A 121 -16.31 1.29 -4.83
CA GLY A 121 -15.67 2.15 -5.81
C GLY A 121 -14.58 3.09 -5.25
N LEU A 122 -14.14 2.84 -4.00
CA LEU A 122 -13.08 3.63 -3.37
C LEU A 122 -11.71 3.20 -3.90
N ASP A 123 -10.86 4.16 -4.21
CA ASP A 123 -9.44 3.90 -4.40
C ASP A 123 -8.76 3.70 -3.05
N VAL A 124 -8.09 2.57 -2.88
CA VAL A 124 -7.48 2.19 -1.60
C VAL A 124 -5.96 2.23 -1.71
N PHE A 125 -5.34 2.99 -0.82
CA PHE A 125 -3.89 3.07 -0.67
C PHE A 125 -3.40 2.13 0.43
N LEU A 126 -2.42 1.31 0.11
CA LEU A 126 -1.65 0.52 1.06
C LEU A 126 -0.36 1.27 1.40
N ASP A 127 -0.27 1.82 2.61
CA ASP A 127 0.95 2.42 3.15
C ASP A 127 1.80 1.31 3.79
N ILE A 128 2.56 0.60 2.97
CA ILE A 128 3.32 -0.59 3.36
C ILE A 128 4.80 -0.50 2.94
N ASP A 129 5.64 -1.33 3.54
CA ASP A 129 7.04 -1.46 3.14
C ASP A 129 7.21 -2.35 1.89
N TRP A 130 8.45 -2.48 1.42
CA TRP A 130 8.76 -3.27 0.24
C TRP A 130 8.44 -4.77 0.41
N GLN A 131 8.52 -5.33 1.64
CA GLN A 131 8.23 -6.73 1.91
C GLN A 131 6.72 -7.01 1.77
N GLY A 132 5.90 -6.11 2.32
CA GLY A 132 4.45 -6.15 2.11
C GLY A 132 4.09 -5.96 0.63
N ALA A 133 4.76 -5.03 -0.05
CA ALA A 133 4.56 -4.80 -1.47
C ALA A 133 4.85 -6.03 -2.33
N GLN A 134 5.91 -6.79 -2.04
CA GLN A 134 6.21 -8.05 -2.73
C GLN A 134 5.09 -9.07 -2.55
N GLN A 135 4.58 -9.26 -1.33
CA GLN A 135 3.48 -10.19 -1.05
C GLN A 135 2.21 -9.82 -1.81
N ILE A 136 1.89 -8.50 -1.89
CA ILE A 136 0.71 -8.03 -2.62
C ILE A 136 0.86 -8.29 -4.12
N ARG A 137 2.02 -7.95 -4.71
CA ARG A 137 2.27 -8.18 -6.14
C ARG A 137 2.17 -9.66 -6.53
N GLU A 138 2.56 -10.58 -5.65
CA GLU A 138 2.39 -12.03 -5.86
C GLU A 138 0.92 -12.46 -5.88
N LYS A 139 0.06 -11.78 -5.12
CA LYS A 139 -1.37 -12.12 -4.95
C LYS A 139 -2.28 -11.33 -5.87
N VAL A 140 -1.89 -10.11 -6.22
CA VAL A 140 -2.66 -9.15 -7.03
C VAL A 140 -1.76 -8.58 -8.13
N PRO A 141 -1.53 -9.32 -9.24
CA PRO A 141 -0.57 -8.95 -10.28
C PRO A 141 -0.82 -7.59 -10.94
N ASN A 142 -2.06 -7.13 -10.96
CA ASN A 142 -2.45 -5.84 -11.57
C ASN A 142 -2.47 -4.66 -10.58
N VAL A 143 -2.05 -4.87 -9.33
CA VAL A 143 -1.92 -3.78 -8.36
C VAL A 143 -0.91 -2.75 -8.86
N LYS A 144 -1.23 -1.46 -8.70
CA LYS A 144 -0.32 -0.37 -9.08
C LYS A 144 0.55 0.01 -7.88
N SER A 145 1.84 0.08 -8.12
CA SER A 145 2.82 0.33 -7.07
C SER A 145 3.63 1.59 -7.34
N ILE A 146 3.76 2.43 -6.31
CA ILE A 146 4.40 3.74 -6.37
C ILE A 146 5.48 3.80 -5.30
N PHE A 147 6.71 4.12 -5.69
CA PHE A 147 7.80 4.33 -4.74
C PHE A 147 8.15 5.81 -4.66
N ILE A 148 8.23 6.35 -3.43
CA ILE A 148 8.61 7.76 -3.20
C ILE A 148 10.06 7.82 -2.75
N LEU A 149 10.89 8.48 -3.54
CA LEU A 149 12.30 8.72 -3.24
C LEU A 149 12.50 10.11 -2.62
N PRO A 150 13.44 10.26 -1.66
CA PRO A 150 13.96 11.57 -1.30
C PRO A 150 14.88 12.08 -2.45
N PRO A 151 15.14 13.42 -2.55
CA PRO A 151 16.02 13.95 -3.58
C PRO A 151 17.49 13.60 -3.34
N SER A 152 17.86 13.32 -2.10
CA SER A 152 19.20 12.85 -1.72
C SER A 152 19.20 12.22 -0.32
N LEU A 153 20.24 11.43 -0.01
CA LEU A 153 20.46 10.91 1.35
C LEU A 153 20.71 12.04 2.37
N ASN A 154 21.38 13.09 1.96
CA ASN A 154 21.63 14.29 2.81
C ASN A 154 20.32 14.97 3.20
N GLU A 155 19.39 15.12 2.26
CA GLU A 155 18.09 15.72 2.53
C GLU A 155 17.23 14.80 3.41
N LEU A 156 17.31 13.48 3.18
CA LEU A 156 16.64 12.51 4.02
C LEU A 156 17.11 12.58 5.48
N GLU A 157 18.43 12.62 5.69
CA GLU A 157 19.02 12.77 7.03
C GLU A 157 18.56 14.06 7.72
N LYS A 158 18.57 15.20 7.01
CA LYS A 158 18.06 16.47 7.53
C LYS A 158 16.58 16.37 7.95
N ARG A 159 15.76 15.70 7.15
CA ARG A 159 14.33 15.49 7.46
C ARG A 159 14.13 14.61 8.68
N LEU A 160 14.97 13.58 8.87
CA LEU A 160 14.93 12.74 10.07
C LEU A 160 15.37 13.52 11.32
N ILE A 161 16.45 14.28 11.25
CA ILE A 161 16.94 15.15 12.33
C ILE A 161 15.89 16.21 12.68
N GLY A 162 15.30 16.84 11.68
CA GLY A 162 14.33 17.94 11.84
C GLY A 162 13.04 17.54 12.57
N ARG A 163 12.72 16.24 12.64
CA ARG A 163 11.60 15.73 13.45
C ARG A 163 11.84 15.84 14.95
N GLY A 164 13.08 15.93 15.41
CA GLY A 164 13.45 16.15 16.80
C GLY A 164 13.04 15.04 17.78
N GLN A 165 12.74 13.86 17.28
CA GLN A 165 12.17 12.75 18.06
C GLN A 165 13.18 11.63 18.34
N ASP A 166 14.33 11.63 17.67
CA ASP A 166 15.26 10.51 17.65
C ASP A 166 16.68 10.93 18.09
N SER A 167 17.41 10.02 18.74
CA SER A 167 18.84 10.17 19.00
C SER A 167 19.67 10.00 17.74
N ALA A 168 20.93 10.44 17.75
CA ALA A 168 21.86 10.28 16.62
C ALA A 168 22.04 8.80 16.20
N GLU A 169 22.04 7.88 17.17
CA GLU A 169 22.14 6.43 16.91
C GLU A 169 20.89 5.90 16.18
N VAL A 170 19.69 6.35 16.60
CA VAL A 170 18.43 5.99 15.95
C VAL A 170 18.38 6.54 14.54
N ILE A 171 18.87 7.76 14.31
CA ILE A 171 18.96 8.36 12.98
C ILE A 171 19.91 7.56 12.08
N ALA A 172 21.09 7.16 12.58
CA ALA A 172 22.03 6.35 11.81
C ALA A 172 21.42 4.98 11.42
N ASP A 173 20.71 4.32 12.33
CA ASP A 173 20.01 3.07 12.04
C ASP A 173 18.89 3.26 10.98
N ARG A 174 18.13 4.35 11.08
CA ARG A 174 17.12 4.70 10.07
C ARG A 174 17.71 5.01 8.71
N MET A 175 18.86 5.66 8.65
CA MET A 175 19.56 5.92 7.40
C MET A 175 20.06 4.65 6.74
N ALA A 176 20.64 3.72 7.51
CA ALA A 176 21.04 2.40 7.01
C ALA A 176 19.86 1.62 6.44
N LYS A 177 18.72 1.62 7.13
CA LYS A 177 17.45 1.01 6.65
C LYS A 177 16.92 1.68 5.40
N ALA A 178 16.96 3.01 5.34
CA ALA A 178 16.50 3.76 4.18
C ALA A 178 17.26 3.40 2.91
N ILE A 179 18.58 3.17 2.99
CA ILE A 179 19.38 2.70 1.85
C ILE A 179 18.91 1.33 1.38
N SER A 180 18.64 0.42 2.33
CA SER A 180 18.08 -0.90 2.00
C SER A 180 16.70 -0.80 1.37
N GLU A 181 15.80 0.04 1.90
CA GLU A 181 14.46 0.27 1.34
C GLU A 181 14.54 0.87 -0.06
N ILE A 182 15.43 1.85 -0.28
CA ILE A 182 15.64 2.50 -1.58
C ILE A 182 16.11 1.48 -2.64
N SER A 183 16.87 0.46 -2.29
CA SER A 183 17.37 -0.53 -3.26
C SER A 183 16.26 -1.30 -3.98
N HIS A 184 15.03 -1.29 -3.45
CA HIS A 184 13.85 -1.93 -4.03
C HIS A 184 13.01 -1.02 -4.95
N TYR A 185 13.42 0.24 -5.21
CA TYR A 185 12.65 1.19 -6.01
C TYR A 185 12.31 0.67 -7.42
N ASN A 186 13.19 -0.12 -8.01
CA ASN A 186 13.05 -0.67 -9.37
C ASN A 186 12.05 -1.84 -9.47
N GLU A 187 11.46 -2.26 -8.35
CA GLU A 187 10.38 -3.25 -8.32
C GLU A 187 8.99 -2.61 -8.47
N TYR A 188 8.91 -1.26 -8.53
CA TYR A 188 7.66 -0.50 -8.56
C TYR A 188 7.33 -0.01 -9.97
N ASP A 189 6.02 0.13 -10.26
CA ASP A 189 5.53 0.62 -11.56
C ASP A 189 5.86 2.11 -11.76
N TYR A 190 5.80 2.89 -10.67
CA TYR A 190 6.04 4.33 -10.68
C TYR A 190 7.01 4.74 -9.58
N VAL A 191 7.85 5.73 -9.91
CA VAL A 191 8.80 6.31 -8.95
C VAL A 191 8.65 7.83 -8.96
N ILE A 192 8.41 8.41 -7.79
CA ILE A 192 8.29 9.86 -7.60
C ILE A 192 9.48 10.35 -6.76
N VAL A 193 10.21 11.35 -7.24
CA VAL A 193 11.24 12.03 -6.45
C VAL A 193 10.63 13.21 -5.72
N ASN A 194 10.54 13.14 -4.39
CA ASN A 194 9.96 14.18 -3.54
C ASN A 194 11.02 15.23 -3.18
N ASP A 195 11.46 15.98 -4.19
CA ASP A 195 12.31 17.18 -4.06
C ASP A 195 11.46 18.42 -3.82
N ASN A 196 10.55 18.68 -4.75
CA ASN A 196 9.50 19.69 -4.59
C ASN A 196 8.18 19.01 -4.24
N PHE A 197 7.60 19.37 -3.09
CA PHE A 197 6.39 18.74 -2.58
C PHE A 197 5.17 18.90 -3.50
N GLU A 198 4.96 20.09 -4.05
CA GLU A 198 3.82 20.37 -4.93
C GLU A 198 3.93 19.61 -6.25
N GLN A 199 5.14 19.51 -6.79
CA GLN A 199 5.37 18.70 -8.00
C GLN A 199 5.16 17.21 -7.72
N ALA A 200 5.70 16.70 -6.61
CA ALA A 200 5.52 15.28 -6.24
C ALA A 200 4.04 14.95 -5.98
N LEU A 201 3.27 15.88 -5.43
CA LEU A 201 1.83 15.74 -5.27
C LEU A 201 1.10 15.73 -6.62
N ALA A 202 1.48 16.62 -7.54
CA ALA A 202 0.94 16.64 -8.90
C ALA A 202 1.26 15.37 -9.68
N ASP A 203 2.47 14.84 -9.55
CA ASP A 203 2.88 13.58 -10.17
C ASP A 203 2.06 12.40 -9.62
N LEU A 204 1.84 12.34 -8.29
CA LEU A 204 0.98 11.34 -7.67
C LEU A 204 -0.46 11.44 -8.22
N GLN A 205 -1.03 12.62 -8.31
CA GLN A 205 -2.36 12.85 -8.89
C GLN A 205 -2.43 12.44 -10.37
N ALA A 206 -1.37 12.70 -11.14
CA ALA A 206 -1.30 12.34 -12.55
C ALA A 206 -1.32 10.81 -12.73
N ILE A 207 -0.59 10.06 -11.91
CA ILE A 207 -0.60 8.59 -11.91
C ILE A 207 -2.01 8.08 -11.67
N LEU A 208 -2.66 8.53 -10.59
CA LEU A 208 -4.02 8.08 -10.23
C LEU A 208 -5.03 8.38 -11.34
N ARG A 209 -4.92 9.57 -11.95
CA ARG A 209 -5.76 9.97 -13.07
C ARG A 209 -5.53 9.10 -14.30
N ALA A 210 -4.28 8.78 -14.62
CA ALA A 210 -3.93 7.94 -15.77
C ALA A 210 -4.47 6.52 -15.60
N GLU A 211 -4.35 5.94 -14.41
CA GLU A 211 -4.86 4.59 -14.12
C GLU A 211 -6.38 4.49 -14.27
N ARG A 212 -7.12 5.53 -13.91
CA ARG A 212 -8.58 5.59 -14.12
C ARG A 212 -9.00 5.79 -15.57
N LEU A 213 -8.08 6.19 -16.44
CA LEU A 213 -8.33 6.36 -17.88
C LEU A 213 -7.87 5.15 -18.71
N THR A 214 -7.43 4.08 -18.07
CA THR A 214 -7.09 2.84 -18.78
C THR A 214 -8.34 2.24 -19.43
N LEU A 215 -8.16 1.54 -20.56
CA LEU A 215 -9.27 0.91 -21.28
C LEU A 215 -10.06 -0.04 -20.39
N THR A 216 -9.35 -0.85 -19.57
CA THR A 216 -9.97 -1.80 -18.67
C THR A 216 -10.89 -1.11 -17.66
N HIS A 217 -10.42 -0.04 -17.03
CA HIS A 217 -11.21 0.71 -16.05
C HIS A 217 -12.39 1.44 -16.71
N LEU A 218 -12.15 2.09 -17.86
CA LEU A 218 -13.18 2.76 -18.64
C LEU A 218 -14.31 1.81 -19.05
N GLN A 219 -13.98 0.60 -19.49
CA GLN A 219 -14.96 -0.41 -19.86
C GLN A 219 -15.83 -0.85 -18.66
N GLN A 220 -15.24 -0.97 -17.49
CA GLN A 220 -15.99 -1.33 -16.27
C GLN A 220 -16.97 -0.22 -15.85
N GLU A 221 -16.51 1.03 -15.85
CA GLU A 221 -17.34 2.17 -15.43
C GLU A 221 -18.40 2.59 -16.47
N ASN A 222 -18.10 2.43 -17.77
CA ASN A 222 -18.90 3.00 -18.83
C ASN A 222 -19.47 1.94 -19.80
N GLN A 223 -19.58 0.69 -19.39
CA GLN A 223 -20.08 -0.41 -20.24
C GLN A 223 -21.44 -0.05 -20.89
N GLY A 224 -22.40 0.43 -20.10
CA GLY A 224 -23.73 0.80 -20.61
C GLY A 224 -23.70 1.94 -21.62
N LEU A 225 -22.81 2.94 -21.45
CA LEU A 225 -22.61 4.00 -22.44
C LEU A 225 -22.02 3.44 -23.73
N ILE A 226 -21.02 2.58 -23.63
CA ILE A 226 -20.36 1.98 -24.80
C ILE A 226 -21.36 1.12 -25.57
N GLU A 227 -22.18 0.31 -24.90
CA GLU A 227 -23.23 -0.50 -25.51
C GLU A 227 -24.24 0.38 -26.27
N GLN A 228 -24.73 1.46 -25.63
CA GLN A 228 -25.65 2.41 -26.28
C GLN A 228 -25.05 3.09 -27.53
N LEU A 229 -23.78 3.44 -27.52
CA LEU A 229 -23.07 4.05 -28.63
C LEU A 229 -22.83 3.07 -29.80
N LEU A 230 -22.82 1.77 -29.51
CA LEU A 230 -22.64 0.71 -30.51
C LEU A 230 -23.97 0.14 -31.05
N GLU A 231 -25.08 0.41 -30.35
CA GLU A 231 -26.42 0.07 -30.85
C GLU A 231 -26.71 0.92 -32.11
N LYS A 232 -27.06 0.23 -33.20
CA LYS A 232 -27.42 0.86 -34.50
C LYS A 232 -28.91 1.12 -34.56
#